data_3a2b2f4974ead2fbe570bd7e5dccc323
#
_entry.id   3a2b2f4974ead2fbe570bd7e5dccc323
#
_cell.length_a   1.000
_cell.length_b   1.000
_cell.length_c   1.000
_cell.angle_alpha   90.00
_cell.angle_beta   90.00
_cell.angle_gamma   90.00
#
_symmetry.space_group_name_H-M   'P 1'
#
loop_
_entity.id
_entity.type
_entity.pdbx_description
1 polymer ?
#
loop_
_entity_poly.entity_id
_entity_poly.type
_entity_poly.pdbx_seq_one_letter_code
_entity_poly.pdbx_strand_id
1 'polypeptide(L)'
;MITTNICEPSRAKQVIVSKGPFSVIEYEKDLSIDPKDAQLSYFASKMDVRKRQLVVDITYENGVITQRGMMQMMMGDISADTGLTGMRDLVRKLAGSVVTNETAVKPHFTGSGKVVLEPTYHHILLEDLKEWESGIVIEDGMFLACEDSITLKVEARKNLSSLVLGNEGIFNTVLYGDGVAALESPVPIDELVEVRLEDDVLKIDGNMAIAWSPDLEFTVEKATSTLIGSAVSGEGFVNVYTGTGKVLIAPVRKNRGISYPKEG
;
A
#
# COMPACT_ATOMS: atom_id res chain seq x y z
N MET A 1 28.43 -2.89 17.73
CA MET A 1 26.98 -2.81 18.07
C MET A 1 26.52 -1.41 17.72
N ILE A 2 25.42 -1.26 16.98
CA ILE A 2 24.79 0.05 16.67
C ILE A 2 23.61 0.23 17.61
N THR A 3 23.56 1.37 18.28
CA THR A 3 22.39 1.78 19.09
C THR A 3 21.75 2.99 18.45
N THR A 4 20.44 3.09 18.49
CA THR A 4 19.67 4.19 17.89
C THR A 4 18.46 4.52 18.73
N ASN A 5 18.10 5.79 18.79
CA ASN A 5 16.88 6.28 19.44
C ASN A 5 15.70 6.46 18.46
N ILE A 6 15.75 5.79 17.29
CA ILE A 6 14.75 6.03 16.25
C ILE A 6 13.33 5.69 16.71
N CYS A 7 13.16 4.59 17.45
CA CYS A 7 11.87 4.17 18.02
C CYS A 7 11.60 4.70 19.44
N GLU A 8 12.54 5.48 20.01
CA GLU A 8 12.33 6.07 21.32
C GLU A 8 11.32 7.23 21.25
N PRO A 9 10.32 7.28 22.12
CA PRO A 9 9.36 8.37 22.12
C PRO A 9 10.03 9.70 22.52
N SER A 10 9.55 10.77 21.92
CA SER A 10 9.99 12.13 22.22
C SER A 10 8.80 13.09 22.16
N ARG A 11 9.04 14.38 22.41
CA ARG A 11 8.01 15.42 22.23
C ARG A 11 7.58 15.63 20.77
N ALA A 12 8.28 15.02 19.81
CA ALA A 12 8.04 15.20 18.38
C ALA A 12 7.52 13.93 17.70
N LYS A 13 7.84 12.75 18.23
CA LYS A 13 7.52 11.48 17.59
C LYS A 13 7.24 10.37 18.60
N GLN A 14 6.45 9.39 18.17
CA GLN A 14 6.19 8.16 18.90
C GLN A 14 6.00 6.97 17.95
N VAL A 15 6.18 5.74 18.44
CA VAL A 15 5.74 4.54 17.76
C VAL A 15 4.25 4.37 18.03
N ILE A 16 3.44 4.32 16.96
CA ILE A 16 1.97 4.21 17.06
C ILE A 16 1.48 2.78 16.92
N VAL A 17 2.21 1.92 16.20
CA VAL A 17 1.88 0.51 16.03
C VAL A 17 3.14 -0.29 15.68
N SER A 18 3.18 -1.55 16.14
CA SER A 18 4.21 -2.53 15.75
C SER A 18 3.55 -3.88 15.51
N LYS A 19 3.93 -4.57 14.42
CA LYS A 19 3.47 -5.92 14.08
C LYS A 19 4.56 -6.64 13.27
N GLY A 20 4.92 -7.86 13.65
CA GLY A 20 6.06 -8.56 13.05
C GLY A 20 7.35 -7.75 13.16
N PRO A 21 8.14 -7.63 12.10
CA PRO A 21 9.38 -6.85 12.10
C PRO A 21 9.16 -5.35 11.94
N PHE A 22 7.92 -4.88 11.78
CA PHE A 22 7.58 -3.51 11.43
C PHE A 22 7.17 -2.69 12.65
N SER A 23 7.67 -1.45 12.71
CA SER A 23 7.25 -0.41 13.64
C SER A 23 6.95 0.88 12.89
N VAL A 24 5.78 1.45 13.10
CA VAL A 24 5.37 2.72 12.49
C VAL A 24 5.61 3.85 13.49
N ILE A 25 6.45 4.79 13.10
CA ILE A 25 6.68 6.04 13.82
C ILE A 25 5.75 7.10 13.23
N GLU A 26 5.05 7.83 14.10
CA GLU A 26 4.33 9.04 13.72
C GLU A 26 5.02 10.27 14.29
N TYR A 27 5.19 11.29 13.46
CA TYR A 27 5.74 12.59 13.84
C TYR A 27 4.60 13.54 14.20
N GLU A 28 4.34 13.69 15.51
CA GLU A 28 3.28 14.57 16.02
C GLU A 28 3.55 16.04 15.72
N LYS A 29 4.83 16.43 15.67
CA LYS A 29 5.27 17.81 15.43
C LYS A 29 6.50 17.81 14.55
N ASP A 30 6.49 18.68 13.56
CA ASP A 30 7.69 19.04 12.82
C ASP A 30 8.34 20.25 13.53
N LEU A 31 9.36 19.99 14.36
CA LEU A 31 10.02 21.02 15.15
C LEU A 31 11.02 21.86 14.34
N SER A 32 11.29 21.45 13.10
CA SER A 32 12.18 22.16 12.16
C SER A 32 11.41 22.87 11.03
N ILE A 33 10.08 22.98 11.16
CA ILE A 33 9.26 23.66 10.16
C ILE A 33 9.65 25.13 9.99
N ASP A 34 9.64 25.60 8.75
CA ASP A 34 9.84 27.03 8.47
C ASP A 34 8.71 27.87 9.14
N PRO A 35 9.05 28.99 9.79
CA PRO A 35 8.04 29.84 10.46
C PRO A 35 6.87 30.25 9.58
N LYS A 36 7.06 30.43 8.26
CA LYS A 36 6.00 30.76 7.31
C LYS A 36 4.96 29.67 7.17
N ASP A 37 5.34 28.40 7.34
CA ASP A 37 4.49 27.22 7.17
C ASP A 37 3.95 26.69 8.52
N ALA A 38 4.39 27.26 9.64
CA ALA A 38 4.09 26.79 10.98
C ALA A 38 2.60 26.75 11.29
N GLN A 39 1.82 27.73 10.82
CA GLN A 39 0.38 27.78 11.04
C GLN A 39 -0.32 26.66 10.29
N LEU A 40 0.00 26.43 9.02
CA LEU A 40 -0.57 25.35 8.21
C LEU A 40 -0.26 23.99 8.81
N SER A 41 1.02 23.76 9.16
CA SER A 41 1.46 22.51 9.79
C SER A 41 0.80 22.26 11.14
N TYR A 42 0.55 23.31 11.94
CA TYR A 42 -0.16 23.18 13.21
C TYR A 42 -1.59 22.66 12.99
N PHE A 43 -2.35 23.26 12.06
CA PHE A 43 -3.72 22.82 11.79
C PHE A 43 -3.75 21.45 11.11
N ALA A 44 -2.84 21.14 10.19
CA ALA A 44 -2.70 19.83 9.57
C ALA A 44 -2.47 18.75 10.63
N SER A 45 -1.55 18.97 11.56
CA SER A 45 -1.28 18.03 12.67
C SER A 45 -2.50 17.81 13.57
N LYS A 46 -3.37 18.83 13.76
CA LYS A 46 -4.63 18.70 14.52
C LYS A 46 -5.67 17.84 13.80
N MET A 47 -5.57 17.74 12.48
CA MET A 47 -6.42 16.90 11.63
C MET A 47 -5.77 15.57 11.28
N ASP A 48 -4.75 15.15 12.05
CA ASP A 48 -4.00 13.90 11.85
C ASP A 48 -3.23 13.79 10.51
N VAL A 49 -3.02 14.92 9.84
CA VAL A 49 -2.16 15.01 8.66
C VAL A 49 -0.71 15.12 9.13
N ARG A 50 -0.09 13.98 9.35
CA ARG A 50 1.24 13.85 9.96
C ARG A 50 2.13 12.97 9.10
N LYS A 51 3.44 13.17 9.21
CA LYS A 51 4.42 12.25 8.61
C LYS A 51 4.48 10.97 9.41
N ARG A 52 4.50 9.84 8.70
CA ARG A 52 4.71 8.51 9.26
C ARG A 52 5.92 7.87 8.60
N GLN A 53 6.61 7.02 9.33
CA GLN A 53 7.83 6.37 8.85
C GLN A 53 7.87 4.93 9.30
N LEU A 54 8.20 4.02 8.39
CA LEU A 54 8.35 2.62 8.71
C LEU A 54 9.78 2.30 9.11
N VAL A 55 9.95 1.68 10.26
CA VAL A 55 11.18 1.07 10.73
C VAL A 55 11.03 -0.44 10.69
N VAL A 56 12.01 -1.12 10.13
CA VAL A 56 12.02 -2.56 9.94
C VAL A 56 13.18 -3.17 10.71
N ASP A 57 12.88 -4.11 11.57
CA ASP A 57 13.87 -4.95 12.26
C ASP A 57 14.16 -6.19 11.41
N ILE A 58 15.41 -6.35 10.96
CA ILE A 58 15.85 -7.47 10.15
C ILE A 58 16.73 -8.39 10.98
N THR A 59 16.49 -9.68 10.89
CA THR A 59 17.31 -10.74 11.48
C THR A 59 17.86 -11.64 10.40
N TYR A 60 18.87 -12.45 10.70
CA TYR A 60 19.42 -13.41 9.74
C TYR A 60 18.40 -14.49 9.29
N GLU A 61 17.29 -14.63 10.03
CA GLU A 61 16.23 -15.61 9.73
C GLU A 61 15.09 -14.98 8.91
N ASN A 62 14.90 -13.66 9.01
CA ASN A 62 13.75 -12.97 8.41
C ASN A 62 14.22 -11.72 7.65
N GLY A 63 14.20 -11.81 6.34
CA GLY A 63 14.43 -10.69 5.45
C GLY A 63 13.13 -9.90 5.16
N VAL A 64 13.27 -8.78 4.46
CA VAL A 64 12.15 -7.92 4.10
C VAL A 64 12.28 -7.44 2.66
N ILE A 65 11.17 -7.44 1.94
CA ILE A 65 11.03 -6.86 0.60
C ILE A 65 10.37 -5.49 0.75
N THR A 66 10.91 -4.45 0.10
CA THR A 66 10.36 -3.10 0.17
C THR A 66 10.00 -2.56 -1.20
N GLN A 67 9.19 -1.50 -1.23
CA GLN A 67 8.97 -0.71 -2.44
C GLN A 67 10.29 -0.07 -2.87
N ARG A 68 10.51 -0.02 -4.18
CA ARG A 68 11.72 0.55 -4.78
C ARG A 68 11.88 2.03 -4.42
N GLY A 69 13.09 2.40 -4.01
CA GLY A 69 13.44 3.80 -3.73
C GLY A 69 13.01 4.32 -2.36
N MET A 70 12.38 3.47 -1.53
CA MET A 70 11.88 3.88 -0.23
C MET A 70 12.90 3.77 0.91
N MET A 71 14.05 3.14 0.70
CA MET A 71 15.08 3.04 1.74
C MET A 71 15.74 4.39 1.98
N GLN A 72 15.61 4.92 3.20
CA GLN A 72 16.29 6.13 3.65
C GLN A 72 17.63 5.81 4.32
N MET A 73 17.66 4.82 5.21
CA MET A 73 18.88 4.36 5.85
C MET A 73 18.80 2.89 6.26
N MET A 74 19.95 2.25 6.37
CA MET A 74 20.10 0.94 6.97
C MET A 74 21.24 0.94 8.00
N MET A 75 21.06 0.19 9.07
CA MET A 75 21.95 0.12 10.21
C MET A 75 22.20 -1.34 10.60
N GLY A 76 23.45 -1.74 10.74
CA GLY A 76 23.84 -3.11 11.08
C GLY A 76 24.50 -3.83 9.90
N ASP A 77 24.56 -5.16 10.01
CA ASP A 77 25.08 -6.03 8.96
C ASP A 77 23.93 -6.42 8.01
N ILE A 78 23.59 -5.50 7.12
CA ILE A 78 22.47 -5.65 6.18
C ILE A 78 22.99 -5.54 4.75
N SER A 79 22.53 -6.44 3.91
CA SER A 79 22.72 -6.40 2.47
C SER A 79 21.39 -6.20 1.75
N ALA A 80 21.44 -5.48 0.63
CA ALA A 80 20.30 -5.29 -0.26
C ALA A 80 20.56 -6.00 -1.59
N ASP A 81 19.64 -6.85 -2.01
CA ASP A 81 19.67 -7.52 -3.31
C ASP A 81 18.40 -7.19 -4.10
N THR A 82 18.55 -7.04 -5.39
CA THR A 82 17.43 -6.80 -6.31
C THR A 82 17.09 -8.04 -7.15
N GLY A 83 17.81 -9.13 -6.95
CA GLY A 83 17.68 -10.35 -7.77
C GLY A 83 18.02 -10.13 -9.25
N LEU A 84 18.78 -9.07 -9.55
CA LEU A 84 19.26 -8.75 -10.90
C LEU A 84 20.76 -9.06 -10.98
N THR A 85 21.12 -10.08 -11.75
CA THR A 85 22.52 -10.46 -11.95
C THR A 85 23.19 -9.69 -13.09
N GLY A 86 22.46 -8.77 -13.77
CA GLY A 86 23.04 -7.94 -14.82
C GLY A 86 22.02 -7.27 -15.74
N MET A 87 22.54 -6.43 -16.65
CA MET A 87 21.75 -5.66 -17.64
C MET A 87 20.83 -6.53 -18.51
N ARG A 88 21.23 -7.76 -18.80
CA ARG A 88 20.42 -8.71 -19.60
C ARG A 88 19.17 -9.18 -18.86
N ASP A 89 19.25 -9.40 -17.55
CA ASP A 89 18.10 -9.79 -16.72
C ASP A 89 17.12 -8.64 -16.56
N LEU A 90 17.65 -7.41 -16.44
CA LEU A 90 16.82 -6.21 -16.43
C LEU A 90 16.04 -6.08 -17.74
N VAL A 91 16.70 -6.18 -18.90
CA VAL A 91 16.08 -6.12 -20.22
C VAL A 91 15.06 -7.25 -20.41
N ARG A 92 15.36 -8.47 -19.94
CA ARG A 92 14.45 -9.63 -20.03
C ARG A 92 13.19 -9.47 -19.17
N LYS A 93 13.32 -8.93 -17.95
CA LYS A 93 12.19 -8.62 -17.07
C LYS A 93 11.36 -7.45 -17.64
N LEU A 94 12.01 -6.46 -18.27
CA LEU A 94 11.34 -5.33 -18.91
C LEU A 94 10.68 -5.67 -20.25
N ALA A 95 11.23 -6.61 -21.02
CA ALA A 95 10.71 -6.98 -22.35
C ALA A 95 9.44 -7.86 -22.29
N GLY A 96 9.11 -8.45 -21.15
CA GLY A 96 7.96 -9.34 -20.97
C GLY A 96 6.79 -8.77 -20.18
N SER A 97 6.90 -7.57 -19.66
CA SER A 97 5.87 -6.94 -18.82
C SER A 97 5.70 -5.46 -19.15
N VAL A 98 4.48 -4.98 -19.12
CA VAL A 98 4.22 -3.54 -19.04
C VAL A 98 4.89 -3.05 -17.75
N VAL A 99 5.89 -2.17 -17.87
CA VAL A 99 6.63 -1.63 -16.71
C VAL A 99 5.73 -0.62 -16.02
N THR A 100 5.04 -1.09 -15.01
CA THR A 100 4.38 -0.23 -14.03
C THR A 100 5.29 -0.08 -12.80
N ASN A 101 5.03 0.88 -11.92
CA ASN A 101 5.74 0.98 -10.64
C ASN A 101 5.64 -0.32 -9.82
N GLU A 102 4.57 -1.09 -10.02
CA GLU A 102 4.30 -2.38 -9.35
C GLU A 102 5.15 -3.54 -9.90
N THR A 103 5.47 -3.54 -11.21
CA THR A 103 6.34 -4.55 -11.83
C THR A 103 7.83 -4.26 -11.63
N ALA A 104 8.16 -3.09 -11.05
CA ALA A 104 9.54 -2.73 -10.76
C ALA A 104 10.18 -3.75 -9.81
N VAL A 105 11.46 -4.02 -10.03
CA VAL A 105 12.26 -4.87 -9.16
C VAL A 105 12.25 -4.28 -7.75
N LYS A 106 11.76 -5.06 -6.78
CA LYS A 106 11.67 -4.64 -5.38
C LYS A 106 12.93 -5.08 -4.63
N PRO A 107 13.59 -4.19 -3.86
CA PRO A 107 14.76 -4.55 -3.07
C PRO A 107 14.40 -5.55 -1.97
N HIS A 108 15.26 -6.55 -1.79
CA HIS A 108 15.20 -7.52 -0.71
C HIS A 108 16.36 -7.25 0.25
N PHE A 109 16.05 -7.00 1.51
CA PHE A 109 17.01 -6.73 2.58
C PHE A 109 17.14 -7.94 3.48
N THR A 110 18.37 -8.40 3.72
CA THR A 110 18.72 -9.54 4.56
C THR A 110 19.88 -9.21 5.48
N GLY A 111 20.10 -10.02 6.52
CA GLY A 111 21.17 -9.81 7.49
C GLY A 111 20.65 -9.55 8.90
N SER A 112 21.27 -8.64 9.64
CA SER A 112 20.85 -8.31 11.01
C SER A 112 21.02 -6.81 11.28
N GLY A 113 19.90 -6.15 11.61
CA GLY A 113 19.91 -4.71 11.87
C GLY A 113 18.55 -4.06 11.67
N LYS A 114 18.57 -2.78 11.25
CA LYS A 114 17.36 -2.01 10.98
C LYS A 114 17.41 -1.35 9.61
N VAL A 115 16.30 -1.39 8.90
CA VAL A 115 16.05 -0.56 7.71
C VAL A 115 14.98 0.46 8.05
N VAL A 116 15.22 1.71 7.67
CA VAL A 116 14.27 2.81 7.85
C VAL A 116 13.89 3.29 6.47
N LEU A 117 12.59 3.38 6.22
CA LEU A 117 12.07 3.84 4.94
C LEU A 117 11.86 5.36 4.93
N GLU A 118 11.70 5.95 3.76
CA GLU A 118 11.37 7.36 3.61
C GLU A 118 10.04 7.68 4.30
N PRO A 119 9.91 8.87 4.92
CA PRO A 119 8.66 9.27 5.56
C PRO A 119 7.57 9.56 4.51
N THR A 120 6.34 9.23 4.86
CA THR A 120 5.14 9.47 4.05
C THR A 120 4.08 10.23 4.83
N TYR A 121 3.17 10.92 4.14
CA TYR A 121 1.94 11.46 4.72
C TYR A 121 0.77 10.48 4.64
N HIS A 122 0.93 9.35 3.95
CA HIS A 122 -0.06 8.28 3.99
C HIS A 122 -0.09 7.62 5.36
N HIS A 123 -1.22 7.00 5.69
CA HIS A 123 -1.30 6.10 6.83
C HIS A 123 -0.62 4.78 6.47
N ILE A 124 0.02 4.13 7.45
CA ILE A 124 0.67 2.84 7.24
C ILE A 124 -0.12 1.79 8.00
N LEU A 125 -0.72 0.86 7.24
CA LEU A 125 -1.41 -0.31 7.78
C LEU A 125 -0.43 -1.47 7.88
N LEU A 126 -0.49 -2.22 8.98
CA LEU A 126 0.26 -3.46 9.17
C LEU A 126 -0.70 -4.65 9.14
N GLU A 127 -0.80 -5.31 7.99
CA GLU A 127 -1.71 -6.43 7.75
C GLU A 127 -1.00 -7.77 7.95
N ASP A 128 -1.55 -8.62 8.82
CA ASP A 128 -1.15 -10.02 8.93
C ASP A 128 -1.92 -10.84 7.91
N LEU A 129 -1.21 -11.48 6.98
CA LEU A 129 -1.84 -12.24 5.91
C LEU A 129 -2.63 -13.47 6.41
N LYS A 130 -2.35 -13.94 7.62
CA LYS A 130 -3.16 -15.00 8.26
C LYS A 130 -4.61 -14.60 8.50
N GLU A 131 -4.87 -13.29 8.65
CA GLU A 131 -6.22 -12.75 8.80
C GLU A 131 -7.00 -12.67 7.48
N TRP A 132 -6.32 -12.99 6.36
CA TRP A 132 -6.84 -12.91 4.99
C TRP A 132 -6.99 -14.29 4.31
N GLU A 133 -6.74 -15.39 5.04
CA GLU A 133 -6.88 -16.78 4.61
C GLU A 133 -6.12 -17.12 3.31
N SER A 134 -6.58 -16.59 2.17
CA SER A 134 -6.02 -16.86 0.83
C SER A 134 -5.01 -15.81 0.34
N GLY A 135 -4.74 -14.76 1.14
CA GLY A 135 -3.90 -13.62 0.77
C GLY A 135 -4.67 -12.33 0.59
N ILE A 136 -4.00 -11.31 0.07
CA ILE A 136 -4.57 -9.96 -0.10
C ILE A 136 -4.24 -9.38 -1.46
N VAL A 137 -5.25 -8.92 -2.17
CA VAL A 137 -5.11 -8.05 -3.34
C VAL A 137 -5.14 -6.61 -2.85
N ILE A 138 -4.20 -5.79 -3.27
CA ILE A 138 -4.12 -4.37 -2.90
C ILE A 138 -4.20 -3.47 -4.13
N GLU A 139 -4.76 -2.28 -3.95
CA GLU A 139 -4.78 -1.24 -4.98
C GLU A 139 -3.36 -0.77 -5.34
N ASP A 140 -3.18 -0.29 -6.57
CA ASP A 140 -1.90 0.23 -7.06
C ASP A 140 -1.37 1.35 -6.15
N GLY A 141 -0.06 1.32 -5.89
CA GLY A 141 0.65 2.28 -5.05
C GLY A 141 0.55 2.04 -3.54
N MET A 142 -0.18 1.03 -3.07
CA MET A 142 -0.29 0.77 -1.64
C MET A 142 0.88 -0.05 -1.04
N PHE A 143 1.61 -0.81 -1.86
CA PHE A 143 2.69 -1.65 -1.35
C PHE A 143 3.85 -0.81 -0.81
N LEU A 144 4.21 -1.00 0.47
CA LEU A 144 5.36 -0.36 1.10
C LEU A 144 6.47 -1.37 1.43
N ALA A 145 6.13 -2.45 2.16
CA ALA A 145 7.06 -3.51 2.52
C ALA A 145 6.32 -4.79 2.90
N CYS A 146 7.00 -5.93 2.88
CA CYS A 146 6.51 -7.17 3.49
C CYS A 146 7.67 -8.05 3.95
N GLU A 147 7.39 -8.99 4.86
CA GLU A 147 8.33 -10.07 5.19
C GLU A 147 8.64 -10.90 3.93
N ASP A 148 9.83 -11.44 3.84
CA ASP A 148 10.28 -12.23 2.67
C ASP A 148 9.62 -13.62 2.56
N SER A 149 8.93 -14.07 3.61
CA SER A 149 8.00 -15.21 3.59
C SER A 149 6.79 -14.99 2.69
N ILE A 150 6.46 -13.71 2.39
CA ILE A 150 5.35 -13.33 1.54
C ILE A 150 5.76 -13.30 0.07
N THR A 151 4.97 -13.97 -0.76
CA THR A 151 5.14 -13.97 -2.22
C THR A 151 4.32 -12.84 -2.84
N LEU A 152 4.99 -11.93 -3.57
CA LEU A 152 4.34 -10.88 -4.34
C LEU A 152 4.11 -11.35 -5.79
N LYS A 153 2.90 -11.12 -6.30
CA LYS A 153 2.56 -11.26 -7.71
C LYS A 153 1.87 -10.01 -8.20
N VAL A 154 2.13 -9.66 -9.45
CA VAL A 154 1.39 -8.60 -10.15
C VAL A 154 0.46 -9.25 -11.14
N GLU A 155 -0.83 -9.04 -10.98
CA GLU A 155 -1.87 -9.65 -11.80
C GLU A 155 -2.65 -8.58 -12.58
N ALA A 156 -2.84 -8.81 -13.87
CA ALA A 156 -3.70 -7.96 -14.69
C ALA A 156 -5.16 -8.25 -14.35
N ARG A 157 -5.98 -7.20 -14.17
CA ARG A 157 -7.43 -7.37 -14.02
C ARG A 157 -8.02 -7.92 -15.31
N LYS A 158 -8.46 -9.17 -15.29
CA LYS A 158 -8.91 -9.90 -16.49
C LYS A 158 -10.25 -9.41 -17.06
N ASN A 159 -11.08 -8.71 -16.30
CA ASN A 159 -12.48 -8.43 -16.60
C ASN A 159 -12.85 -6.96 -16.85
N LEU A 160 -11.87 -6.07 -16.89
CA LEU A 160 -12.15 -4.73 -17.40
C LEU A 160 -12.11 -4.77 -18.93
N SER A 161 -13.28 -4.65 -19.54
CA SER A 161 -13.36 -4.48 -20.98
C SER A 161 -12.50 -3.27 -21.36
N SER A 162 -11.51 -3.48 -22.25
CA SER A 162 -10.63 -2.46 -22.81
C SER A 162 -11.37 -1.25 -23.41
N LEU A 163 -12.69 -1.34 -23.55
CA LEU A 163 -13.61 -0.30 -24.03
C LEU A 163 -13.90 0.82 -23.03
N VAL A 164 -13.70 0.61 -21.72
CA VAL A 164 -14.14 1.59 -20.69
C VAL A 164 -12.97 2.42 -20.13
N LEU A 165 -11.74 1.93 -20.15
CA LEU A 165 -10.61 2.54 -19.45
C LEU A 165 -9.40 2.93 -20.30
N GLY A 166 -9.54 2.91 -21.62
CA GLY A 166 -8.37 3.12 -22.47
C GLY A 166 -7.42 1.90 -22.46
N ASN A 167 -6.41 1.91 -23.29
CA ASN A 167 -5.52 0.76 -23.53
C ASN A 167 -4.49 0.50 -22.40
N GLU A 168 -4.66 1.10 -21.22
CA GLU A 168 -3.78 0.90 -20.07
C GLU A 168 -4.37 -0.18 -19.17
N GLY A 169 -3.70 -1.35 -19.12
CA GLY A 169 -4.09 -2.45 -18.25
C GLY A 169 -4.00 -2.03 -16.78
N ILE A 170 -5.06 -2.30 -15.99
CA ILE A 170 -5.02 -2.13 -14.55
C ILE A 170 -4.39 -3.38 -13.95
N PHE A 171 -3.31 -3.17 -13.21
CA PHE A 171 -2.59 -4.23 -12.50
C PHE A 171 -2.80 -4.05 -11.02
N ASN A 172 -2.97 -5.17 -10.31
CA ASN A 172 -3.00 -5.20 -8.87
C ASN A 172 -1.81 -6.00 -8.34
N THR A 173 -1.32 -5.62 -7.19
CA THR A 173 -0.38 -6.45 -6.43
C THR A 173 -1.17 -7.42 -5.56
N VAL A 174 -0.80 -8.69 -5.61
CA VAL A 174 -1.35 -9.75 -4.78
C VAL A 174 -0.26 -10.30 -3.89
N LEU A 175 -0.54 -10.39 -2.60
CA LEU A 175 0.36 -10.89 -1.57
C LEU A 175 -0.19 -12.23 -1.06
N TYR A 176 0.65 -13.26 -1.08
CA TYR A 176 0.33 -14.62 -0.64
C TYR A 176 1.34 -15.11 0.40
N GLY A 177 0.90 -15.98 1.28
CA GLY A 177 1.75 -16.62 2.28
C GLY A 177 1.45 -16.14 3.70
N ASP A 178 2.35 -16.45 4.62
CA ASP A 178 2.25 -16.07 6.03
C ASP A 178 3.25 -14.96 6.32
N GLY A 179 2.85 -13.97 7.11
CA GLY A 179 3.70 -12.86 7.51
C GLY A 179 2.94 -11.54 7.53
N VAL A 180 3.64 -10.48 7.84
CA VAL A 180 3.11 -9.12 7.91
C VAL A 180 3.50 -8.32 6.67
N ALA A 181 2.54 -7.60 6.12
CA ALA A 181 2.75 -6.60 5.09
C ALA A 181 2.46 -5.19 5.62
N ALA A 182 3.28 -4.23 5.23
CA ALA A 182 3.07 -2.81 5.47
C ALA A 182 2.54 -2.16 4.19
N LEU A 183 1.41 -1.49 4.30
CA LEU A 183 0.68 -0.89 3.18
C LEU A 183 0.48 0.59 3.42
N GLU A 184 0.69 1.43 2.41
CA GLU A 184 0.30 2.84 2.43
C GLU A 184 -1.21 2.96 2.16
N SER A 185 -1.93 3.58 3.09
CA SER A 185 -3.37 3.81 2.99
C SER A 185 -3.67 5.31 2.87
N PRO A 186 -4.62 5.69 2.01
CA PRO A 186 -5.04 7.09 1.89
C PRO A 186 -5.84 7.58 3.10
N VAL A 187 -6.34 6.66 3.93
CA VAL A 187 -7.15 6.96 5.13
C VAL A 187 -6.63 6.15 6.33
N PRO A 188 -6.84 6.61 7.57
CA PRO A 188 -6.49 5.85 8.76
C PRO A 188 -7.33 4.59 8.89
N ILE A 189 -6.87 3.63 9.71
CA ILE A 189 -7.59 2.38 9.96
C ILE A 189 -9.00 2.63 10.54
N ASP A 190 -9.17 3.69 11.32
CA ASP A 190 -10.45 4.07 11.95
C ASP A 190 -11.51 4.55 10.96
N GLU A 191 -11.10 4.93 9.75
CA GLU A 191 -12.01 5.33 8.65
C GLU A 191 -12.27 4.21 7.66
N LEU A 192 -11.58 3.07 7.80
CA LEU A 192 -11.80 1.90 6.95
C LEU A 192 -13.05 1.13 7.39
N VAL A 193 -13.81 0.67 6.40
CA VAL A 193 -14.90 -0.26 6.60
C VAL A 193 -14.47 -1.64 6.13
N GLU A 194 -14.48 -2.62 7.03
CA GLU A 194 -14.29 -4.02 6.70
C GLU A 194 -15.63 -4.65 6.37
N VAL A 195 -15.75 -5.26 5.18
CA VAL A 195 -16.91 -6.03 4.76
C VAL A 195 -16.46 -7.48 4.58
N ARG A 196 -17.16 -8.42 5.24
CA ARG A 196 -16.99 -9.86 5.05
C ARG A 196 -18.16 -10.40 4.26
N LEU A 197 -17.85 -11.15 3.21
CA LEU A 197 -18.83 -11.83 2.38
C LEU A 197 -18.79 -13.35 2.67
N GLU A 198 -19.93 -13.97 2.76
CA GLU A 198 -20.12 -15.41 2.87
C GLU A 198 -21.08 -15.84 1.77
N ASP A 199 -20.53 -16.21 0.59
CA ASP A 199 -21.29 -16.53 -0.64
C ASP A 199 -22.28 -15.41 -1.01
N ASP A 200 -21.79 -14.16 -0.99
CA ASP A 200 -22.62 -12.97 -1.17
C ASP A 200 -21.98 -11.99 -2.18
N VAL A 201 -22.64 -10.86 -2.41
CA VAL A 201 -22.27 -9.85 -3.41
C VAL A 201 -22.17 -8.46 -2.78
N LEU A 202 -21.05 -7.80 -3.01
CA LEU A 202 -20.81 -6.40 -2.65
C LEU A 202 -20.68 -5.57 -3.93
N LYS A 203 -21.47 -4.50 -4.05
CA LYS A 203 -21.37 -3.52 -5.15
C LYS A 203 -20.93 -2.18 -4.61
N ILE A 204 -19.88 -1.61 -5.22
CA ILE A 204 -19.26 -0.36 -4.78
C ILE A 204 -19.16 0.59 -5.98
N ASP A 205 -19.62 1.82 -5.82
CA ASP A 205 -19.38 2.88 -6.79
C ASP A 205 -17.92 3.36 -6.71
N GLY A 206 -17.26 3.44 -7.86
CA GLY A 206 -15.88 3.92 -7.96
C GLY A 206 -14.83 3.04 -7.24
N ASN A 207 -13.65 3.63 -7.00
CA ASN A 207 -12.46 2.95 -6.46
C ASN A 207 -12.35 3.13 -4.93
N MET A 208 -13.39 2.77 -4.18
CA MET A 208 -13.34 2.87 -2.72
C MET A 208 -12.78 1.61 -2.05
N ALA A 209 -12.84 0.44 -2.69
CA ALA A 209 -12.16 -0.76 -2.19
C ALA A 209 -10.65 -0.61 -2.39
N ILE A 210 -9.90 -0.68 -1.29
CA ILE A 210 -8.45 -0.53 -1.30
C ILE A 210 -7.71 -1.87 -1.17
N ALA A 211 -8.37 -2.89 -0.59
CA ALA A 211 -7.82 -4.24 -0.48
C ALA A 211 -8.96 -5.26 -0.41
N TRP A 212 -8.72 -6.50 -0.91
CA TRP A 212 -9.72 -7.58 -0.88
C TRP A 212 -9.09 -8.96 -0.98
N SER A 213 -9.82 -9.99 -0.59
CA SER A 213 -9.40 -11.39 -0.73
C SER A 213 -9.31 -11.80 -2.20
N PRO A 214 -8.24 -12.49 -2.65
CA PRO A 214 -8.07 -12.91 -4.04
C PRO A 214 -9.11 -13.94 -4.52
N ASP A 215 -9.78 -14.64 -3.61
CA ASP A 215 -10.85 -15.61 -3.93
C ASP A 215 -12.17 -14.96 -4.32
N LEU A 216 -12.33 -13.66 -4.07
CA LEU A 216 -13.50 -12.92 -4.54
C LEU A 216 -13.41 -12.71 -6.05
N GLU A 217 -14.47 -13.09 -6.76
CA GLU A 217 -14.64 -12.74 -8.16
C GLU A 217 -14.90 -11.23 -8.28
N PHE A 218 -14.04 -10.55 -9.06
CA PHE A 218 -14.16 -9.12 -9.33
C PHE A 218 -14.66 -8.87 -10.74
N THR A 219 -15.77 -8.13 -10.86
CA THR A 219 -16.30 -7.67 -12.14
C THR A 219 -16.68 -6.18 -12.10
N VAL A 220 -16.90 -5.58 -13.26
CA VAL A 220 -17.41 -4.21 -13.38
C VAL A 220 -18.74 -4.28 -14.12
N GLU A 221 -19.79 -3.81 -13.48
CA GLU A 221 -21.15 -3.82 -14.00
C GLU A 221 -21.69 -2.39 -14.14
N LYS A 222 -22.75 -2.23 -14.91
CA LYS A 222 -23.54 -1.00 -14.89
C LYS A 222 -24.36 -0.95 -13.60
N ALA A 223 -24.41 0.23 -12.98
CA ALA A 223 -25.19 0.43 -11.76
C ALA A 223 -26.69 0.14 -11.95
N THR A 224 -27.21 0.32 -13.17
CA THR A 224 -28.61 0.02 -13.53
C THR A 224 -28.70 -0.89 -14.75
N SER A 225 -29.83 -1.59 -14.89
CA SER A 225 -30.07 -2.56 -15.97
C SER A 225 -30.13 -1.94 -17.37
N THR A 226 -30.23 -0.61 -17.50
CA THR A 226 -30.31 0.09 -18.79
C THR A 226 -29.31 1.23 -18.89
N LEU A 227 -28.81 1.50 -20.12
CA LEU A 227 -27.91 2.63 -20.40
C LEU A 227 -28.58 3.98 -20.08
N ILE A 228 -29.88 4.11 -20.34
CA ILE A 228 -30.67 5.32 -20.07
C ILE A 228 -30.85 5.47 -18.56
N GLY A 229 -31.13 4.38 -17.84
CA GLY A 229 -31.22 4.38 -16.37
C GLY A 229 -29.93 4.83 -15.71
N SER A 230 -28.77 4.34 -16.13
CA SER A 230 -27.45 4.77 -15.64
C SER A 230 -27.18 6.25 -15.92
N ALA A 231 -27.53 6.74 -17.10
CA ALA A 231 -27.35 8.16 -17.45
C ALA A 231 -28.28 9.08 -16.66
N VAL A 232 -29.50 8.64 -16.34
CA VAL A 232 -30.49 9.42 -15.59
C VAL A 232 -30.24 9.38 -14.09
N SER A 233 -29.80 8.24 -13.53
CA SER A 233 -29.46 8.13 -12.10
C SER A 233 -28.17 8.86 -11.73
N GLY A 234 -27.32 9.18 -12.71
CA GLY A 234 -25.98 9.70 -12.46
C GLY A 234 -24.99 8.62 -12.00
N GLU A 235 -25.42 7.38 -11.85
CA GLU A 235 -24.65 6.21 -11.44
C GLU A 235 -24.06 5.56 -12.68
N GLY A 236 -22.75 5.47 -12.78
CA GLY A 236 -22.04 4.92 -13.95
C GLY A 236 -21.87 3.40 -13.88
N PHE A 237 -20.64 3.00 -13.63
CA PHE A 237 -20.23 1.62 -13.41
C PHE A 237 -19.94 1.38 -11.93
N VAL A 238 -20.24 0.18 -11.46
CA VAL A 238 -19.93 -0.27 -10.10
C VAL A 238 -18.95 -1.44 -10.14
N ASN A 239 -18.06 -1.46 -9.19
CA ASN A 239 -17.20 -2.60 -8.91
C ASN A 239 -18.00 -3.63 -8.11
N VAL A 240 -17.97 -4.88 -8.55
CA VAL A 240 -18.73 -5.99 -7.97
C VAL A 240 -17.74 -7.04 -7.47
N TYR A 241 -17.89 -7.41 -6.22
CA TYR A 241 -17.13 -8.45 -5.54
C TYR A 241 -18.10 -9.56 -5.14
N THR A 242 -17.87 -10.79 -5.61
CA THR A 242 -18.79 -11.93 -5.38
C THR A 242 -18.03 -13.11 -4.78
N GLY A 243 -18.64 -13.79 -3.83
CA GLY A 243 -18.10 -15.00 -3.22
C GLY A 243 -17.91 -14.89 -1.71
N THR A 244 -16.91 -15.59 -1.20
CA THR A 244 -16.54 -15.58 0.23
C THR A 244 -15.17 -14.93 0.41
N GLY A 245 -15.08 -13.96 1.32
CA GLY A 245 -13.85 -13.23 1.56
C GLY A 245 -14.06 -11.89 2.25
N LYS A 246 -13.00 -11.09 2.30
CA LYS A 246 -12.97 -9.78 2.98
C LYS A 246 -12.65 -8.67 1.99
N VAL A 247 -13.26 -7.50 2.18
CA VAL A 247 -13.00 -6.27 1.43
C VAL A 247 -12.78 -5.12 2.41
N LEU A 248 -11.69 -4.37 2.26
CA LEU A 248 -11.46 -3.10 2.96
C LEU A 248 -11.85 -1.94 2.05
N ILE A 249 -12.69 -1.07 2.58
CA ILE A 249 -13.28 0.07 1.87
C ILE A 249 -12.86 1.37 2.55
N ALA A 250 -12.44 2.36 1.76
CA ALA A 250 -12.18 3.73 2.20
C ALA A 250 -13.33 4.67 1.76
N PRO A 251 -14.47 4.70 2.46
CA PRO A 251 -15.69 5.37 2.00
C PRO A 251 -15.58 6.89 1.96
N VAL A 252 -14.67 7.45 2.73
CA VAL A 252 -14.42 8.92 2.79
C VAL A 252 -13.33 9.37 1.83
N ARG A 253 -12.69 8.44 1.12
CA ARG A 253 -11.68 8.77 0.10
C ARG A 253 -12.35 9.54 -1.03
N LYS A 254 -12.05 10.82 -1.13
CA LYS A 254 -12.43 11.59 -2.32
C LYS A 254 -11.37 11.37 -3.40
N ASN A 255 -11.78 10.97 -4.60
CA ASN A 255 -10.95 10.91 -5.81
C ASN A 255 -10.53 12.31 -6.27
N ARG A 256 -10.04 13.14 -5.37
CA ARG A 256 -9.37 14.38 -5.72
C ARG A 256 -7.89 14.06 -5.77
N GLY A 257 -7.35 14.05 -6.99
CA GLY A 257 -5.91 14.13 -7.17
C GLY A 257 -5.40 15.34 -6.38
N ILE A 258 -4.96 15.11 -5.15
CA ILE A 258 -4.13 16.05 -4.44
C ILE A 258 -2.78 15.93 -5.12
N SER A 259 -2.57 16.71 -6.17
CA SER A 259 -1.24 16.92 -6.70
C SER A 259 -0.48 17.73 -5.65
N TYR A 260 0.33 17.06 -4.86
CA TYR A 260 1.36 17.77 -4.09
C TYR A 260 2.30 18.46 -5.07
N PRO A 261 2.68 19.72 -4.82
CA PRO A 261 3.70 20.35 -5.65
C PRO A 261 4.95 19.46 -5.62
N LYS A 262 5.42 19.04 -6.79
CA LYS A 262 6.73 18.40 -6.91
C LYS A 262 7.73 19.43 -6.45
N GLU A 263 8.43 19.17 -5.37
CA GLU A 263 9.61 19.92 -4.99
C GLU A 263 10.60 19.82 -6.15
N GLY A 264 10.93 20.97 -6.77
CA GLY A 264 11.83 21.13 -7.89
C GLY A 264 13.31 21.03 -7.47
#